data_44dfb439f1a6601e738ececfa11e5f24
#
_entry.id   44dfb439f1a6601e738ececfa11e5f24
#
_cell.length_a   1.000
_cell.length_b   1.000
_cell.length_c   1.000
_cell.angle_alpha   90.00
_cell.angle_beta   90.00
_cell.angle_gamma   90.00
#
_symmetry.space_group_name_H-M   'P 1'
#
loop_
_entity.id
_entity.type
_entity.pdbx_description
1 polymer ?
#
loop_
_entity_poly.entity_id
_entity_poly.type
_entity_poly.pdbx_seq_one_letter_code
_entity_poly.pdbx_strand_id
1 'polypeptide(L)'
;MDSGTVSRFDVILKINNDVNISCQLKRHLSPITVGLIMRMLPLSGNVHQMGKSIVYFETNLNSGIERKKTDFRRGDIAFLPAEGSVCFYIDDVYDGKPMTPIGRTNEIEKLNVVKPSDILSLTRN
;
A
#
# COMPACT_ATOMS: atom_id res chain seq x y z
N MET A 1 -6.39 -3.28 27.60
CA MET A 1 -6.44 -3.30 26.76
C MET A 1 -7.09 -4.03 26.05
N ASP A 2 -7.45 -4.05 25.56
CA ASP A 2 -7.86 -4.73 24.95
C ASP A 2 -7.48 -5.22 24.12
N SER A 3 -7.37 -5.53 24.70
CA SER A 3 -6.54 -6.19 24.05
C SER A 3 -6.85 -6.69 22.75
N GLY A 4 -7.11 -7.17 22.18
CA GLY A 4 -7.39 -7.73 20.92
C GLY A 4 -7.76 -6.77 19.82
N THR A 5 -7.84 -5.51 20.09
CA THR A 5 -8.27 -4.55 19.10
C THR A 5 -7.07 -3.80 18.54
N VAL A 6 -6.46 -4.38 17.52
CA VAL A 6 -5.38 -3.70 16.82
C VAL A 6 -6.00 -2.91 15.67
N SER A 7 -5.90 -1.59 15.75
CA SER A 7 -6.44 -0.70 14.71
C SER A 7 -5.40 -0.36 13.65
N ARG A 8 -4.14 -0.62 13.95
CA ARG A 8 -3.02 -0.20 13.12
C ARG A 8 -1.94 -1.28 13.12
N PHE A 9 -1.39 -1.57 11.95
CA PHE A 9 -0.29 -2.53 11.82
C PHE A 9 0.92 -1.82 11.24
N ASP A 10 2.06 -1.93 11.92
CA ASP A 10 3.30 -1.40 11.39
C ASP A 10 3.88 -2.42 10.41
N VAL A 11 4.16 -1.95 9.21
CA VAL A 11 4.78 -2.76 8.16
C VAL A 11 5.92 -1.97 7.53
N ILE A 12 6.78 -2.65 6.81
CA ILE A 12 7.91 -2.01 6.15
C ILE A 12 7.83 -2.29 4.66
N LEU A 13 7.90 -1.22 3.87
CA LEU A 13 8.08 -1.34 2.43
C LEU A 13 9.57 -1.24 2.15
N LYS A 14 10.11 -2.25 1.47
CA LYS A 14 11.53 -2.29 1.12
C LYS A 14 11.71 -2.11 -0.38
N ILE A 15 12.71 -1.34 -0.75
CA ILE A 15 13.14 -1.20 -2.14
C ILE A 15 14.41 -2.02 -2.27
N ASN A 16 14.39 -3.11 -3.03
CA ASN A 16 15.55 -4.00 -3.28
C ASN A 16 16.22 -4.51 -2.00
N ASN A 17 15.48 -4.63 -0.89
CA ASN A 17 16.02 -4.97 0.41
C ASN A 17 17.09 -3.99 0.93
N ASP A 18 17.10 -2.79 0.40
CA ASP A 18 18.12 -1.79 0.69
C ASP A 18 17.53 -0.59 1.42
N VAL A 19 16.47 0.01 0.88
CA VAL A 19 15.80 1.15 1.48
C VAL A 19 14.56 0.67 2.19
N ASN A 20 14.40 1.08 3.45
CA ASN A 20 13.24 0.74 4.28
C ASN A 20 12.35 1.96 4.46
N ILE A 21 11.06 1.76 4.27
CA ILE A 21 10.03 2.79 4.42
C ILE A 21 9.01 2.30 5.43
N SER A 22 8.88 3.02 6.55
CA SER A 22 7.91 2.67 7.57
C SER A 22 6.51 3.03 7.11
N CYS A 23 5.61 2.08 7.15
CA CYS A 23 4.23 2.25 6.74
C CYS A 23 3.29 1.75 7.82
N GLN A 24 2.06 2.24 7.78
CA GLN A 24 1.02 1.77 8.69
C GLN A 24 -0.20 1.38 7.89
N LEU A 25 -0.66 0.15 8.05
CA LEU A 25 -1.94 -0.28 7.53
C LEU A 25 -2.98 -0.04 8.61
N LYS A 26 -4.09 0.59 8.23
CA LYS A 26 -5.12 1.02 9.17
C LYS A 26 -6.38 0.18 8.96
N ARG A 27 -6.64 -0.69 9.93
CA ARG A 27 -7.70 -1.67 9.83
C ARG A 27 -9.07 -1.03 9.62
N HIS A 28 -9.33 0.09 10.27
CA HIS A 28 -10.64 0.73 10.17
C HIS A 28 -10.95 1.27 8.77
N LEU A 29 -9.93 1.48 7.94
CA LEU A 29 -10.15 1.95 6.58
C LEU A 29 -10.82 0.88 5.72
N SER A 30 -10.34 -0.37 5.81
CA SER A 30 -10.84 -1.49 5.03
C SER A 30 -10.47 -2.78 5.75
N PRO A 31 -11.27 -3.20 6.75
CA PRO A 31 -10.88 -4.30 7.64
C PRO A 31 -10.60 -5.62 6.94
N ILE A 32 -11.41 -5.97 5.95
CA ILE A 32 -11.26 -7.26 5.26
C ILE A 32 -9.99 -7.24 4.41
N THR A 33 -9.79 -6.18 3.65
CA THR A 33 -8.62 -6.05 2.79
C THR A 33 -7.33 -5.97 3.58
N VAL A 34 -7.30 -5.15 4.64
CA VAL A 34 -6.11 -5.05 5.49
C VAL A 34 -5.82 -6.38 6.17
N GLY A 35 -6.86 -7.08 6.64
CA GLY A 35 -6.68 -8.40 7.25
C GLY A 35 -6.08 -9.40 6.29
N LEU A 36 -6.55 -9.41 5.05
CA LEU A 36 -6.01 -10.30 4.02
C LEU A 36 -4.54 -10.00 3.74
N ILE A 37 -4.20 -8.73 3.55
CA ILE A 37 -2.82 -8.34 3.29
C ILE A 37 -1.91 -8.77 4.43
N MET A 38 -2.34 -8.51 5.68
CA MET A 38 -1.53 -8.86 6.83
C MET A 38 -1.28 -10.37 6.94
N ARG A 39 -2.27 -11.19 6.59
CA ARG A 39 -2.09 -12.64 6.63
C ARG A 39 -1.16 -13.15 5.54
N MET A 40 -1.04 -12.41 4.44
CA MET A 40 -0.29 -12.87 3.28
C MET A 40 1.12 -12.28 3.18
N LEU A 41 1.49 -11.39 4.11
CA LEU A 41 2.84 -10.85 4.11
C LEU A 41 3.88 -11.97 4.31
N PRO A 42 5.05 -11.88 3.69
CA PRO A 42 5.52 -10.78 2.83
C PRO A 42 4.97 -10.85 1.42
N LEU A 43 4.81 -9.67 0.81
CA LEU A 43 4.38 -9.53 -0.57
C LEU A 43 5.45 -8.77 -1.33
N SER A 44 5.70 -9.16 -2.57
CA SER A 44 6.69 -8.44 -3.37
C SER A 44 6.34 -8.47 -4.85
N GLY A 45 6.92 -7.54 -5.59
CA GLY A 45 6.74 -7.48 -7.03
C GLY A 45 7.60 -6.36 -7.61
N ASN A 46 7.65 -6.33 -8.93
CA ASN A 46 8.38 -5.29 -9.64
C ASN A 46 7.66 -3.95 -9.48
N VAL A 47 8.45 -2.88 -9.44
CA VAL A 47 7.87 -1.55 -9.35
C VAL A 47 7.22 -1.17 -10.67
N HIS A 48 6.07 -0.53 -10.56
CA HIS A 48 5.34 0.06 -11.68
C HIS A 48 4.91 1.46 -11.31
N GLN A 49 4.59 2.26 -12.31
CA GLN A 49 4.05 3.60 -12.10
C GLN A 49 2.74 3.75 -12.83
N MET A 50 1.78 4.40 -12.18
CA MET A 50 0.51 4.76 -12.77
C MET A 50 0.48 6.27 -12.87
N GLY A 51 0.66 6.81 -14.08
CA GLY A 51 0.84 8.23 -14.26
C GLY A 51 2.09 8.72 -13.52
N LYS A 52 2.02 9.92 -12.96
CA LYS A 52 3.13 10.52 -12.22
C LYS A 52 2.91 10.52 -10.71
N SER A 53 1.78 10.00 -10.26
CA SER A 53 1.36 10.17 -8.88
C SER A 53 1.33 8.89 -8.06
N ILE A 54 1.41 7.73 -8.69
CA ILE A 54 1.26 6.46 -8.01
C ILE A 54 2.39 5.51 -8.39
N VAL A 55 3.02 4.93 -7.36
CA VAL A 55 3.98 3.84 -7.49
C VAL A 55 3.31 2.60 -6.92
N TYR A 56 3.39 1.46 -7.62
CA TYR A 56 2.71 0.26 -7.15
C TYR A 56 3.46 -1.01 -7.53
N PHE A 57 3.08 -2.11 -6.89
CA PHE A 57 3.49 -3.44 -7.32
C PHE A 57 2.26 -4.36 -7.27
N GLU A 58 2.27 -5.38 -8.13
CA GLU A 58 1.16 -6.31 -8.24
C GLU A 58 1.40 -7.55 -7.41
N THR A 59 0.31 -8.08 -6.84
CA THR A 59 0.33 -9.31 -6.05
C THR A 59 -0.68 -10.29 -6.65
N ASN A 60 -0.71 -11.50 -6.10
CA ASN A 60 -1.72 -12.48 -6.48
C ASN A 60 -2.93 -12.45 -5.55
N LEU A 61 -3.05 -11.41 -4.72
CA LEU A 61 -4.16 -11.32 -3.80
C LEU A 61 -5.45 -11.00 -4.53
N ASN A 62 -6.50 -11.67 -4.12
CA ASN A 62 -7.83 -11.45 -4.66
C ASN A 62 -8.76 -11.15 -3.49
N SER A 63 -8.98 -9.87 -3.23
CA SER A 63 -9.98 -9.44 -2.29
C SER A 63 -11.14 -8.85 -3.06
N GLY A 64 -12.34 -9.04 -2.60
CA GLY A 64 -13.47 -8.33 -3.19
C GLY A 64 -13.33 -6.83 -2.97
N ILE A 65 -14.20 -6.07 -3.62
CA ILE A 65 -14.25 -4.63 -3.42
C ILE A 65 -14.92 -4.37 -2.07
N GLU A 66 -14.19 -3.76 -1.16
CA GLU A 66 -14.69 -3.47 0.18
C GLU A 66 -15.11 -2.02 0.32
N ARG A 67 -14.27 -1.11 -0.17
CA ARG A 67 -14.50 0.32 -0.08
C ARG A 67 -13.84 0.98 -1.28
N LYS A 68 -14.48 2.00 -1.83
CA LYS A 68 -13.94 2.74 -2.95
C LYS A 68 -13.73 4.19 -2.55
N LYS A 69 -12.57 4.71 -2.91
CA LYS A 69 -12.23 6.10 -2.67
C LYS A 69 -11.51 6.62 -3.90
N THR A 70 -11.74 7.87 -4.27
CA THR A 70 -11.16 8.47 -5.47
C THR A 70 -10.15 9.57 -5.15
N ASP A 71 -10.21 10.14 -3.94
CA ASP A 71 -9.31 11.21 -3.53
C ASP A 71 -8.31 10.65 -2.53
N PHE A 72 -7.04 10.85 -2.84
CA PHE A 72 -5.95 10.38 -1.97
C PHE A 72 -4.92 11.48 -1.85
N ARG A 73 -4.26 11.51 -0.70
CA ARG A 73 -3.19 12.46 -0.43
C ARG A 73 -1.83 11.79 -0.55
N ARG A 74 -0.82 12.58 -0.84
CA ARG A 74 0.56 12.12 -0.80
C ARG A 74 0.81 11.37 0.50
N GLY A 75 1.35 10.16 0.39
CA GLY A 75 1.60 9.28 1.53
C GLY A 75 0.53 8.24 1.77
N ASP A 76 -0.64 8.35 1.14
CA ASP A 76 -1.69 7.35 1.30
C ASP A 76 -1.30 6.06 0.60
N ILE A 77 -1.83 4.95 1.12
CA ILE A 77 -1.63 3.61 0.55
C ILE A 77 -3.00 3.04 0.25
N ALA A 78 -3.13 2.47 -0.93
CA ALA A 78 -4.40 1.89 -1.38
C ALA A 78 -4.17 0.54 -2.04
N PHE A 79 -5.26 -0.20 -2.21
CA PHE A 79 -5.25 -1.50 -2.87
C PHE A 79 -6.22 -1.46 -4.04
N LEU A 80 -5.79 -1.96 -5.19
CA LEU A 80 -6.63 -2.08 -6.37
C LEU A 80 -7.03 -3.55 -6.52
N PRO A 81 -8.25 -3.93 -6.10
CA PRO A 81 -8.62 -5.36 -6.02
C PRO A 81 -8.60 -6.08 -7.36
N ALA A 82 -8.95 -5.40 -8.44
CA ALA A 82 -9.03 -6.02 -9.76
C ALA A 82 -7.68 -6.57 -10.21
N GLU A 83 -6.59 -5.97 -9.76
CA GLU A 83 -5.24 -6.34 -10.19
C GLU A 83 -4.37 -6.85 -9.05
N GLY A 84 -4.87 -6.82 -7.82
CA GLY A 84 -4.06 -7.17 -6.67
C GLY A 84 -2.92 -6.21 -6.41
N SER A 85 -3.07 -4.95 -6.79
CA SER A 85 -1.98 -3.97 -6.73
C SER A 85 -1.99 -3.22 -5.41
N VAL A 86 -0.80 -3.10 -4.80
CA VAL A 86 -0.59 -2.25 -3.62
C VAL A 86 0.00 -0.94 -4.14
N CYS A 87 -0.70 0.15 -3.90
CA CYS A 87 -0.43 1.45 -4.52
C CYS A 87 -0.04 2.48 -3.48
N PHE A 88 1.01 3.25 -3.79
CA PHE A 88 1.55 4.29 -2.93
C PHE A 88 1.45 5.63 -3.64
N TYR A 89 0.78 6.59 -3.02
CA TYR A 89 0.56 7.90 -3.63
C TYR A 89 1.74 8.80 -3.33
N ILE A 90 2.53 9.09 -4.36
CA ILE A 90 3.67 10.00 -4.21
C ILE A 90 3.26 11.45 -4.44
N ASP A 91 2.01 11.67 -4.80
CA ASP A 91 1.42 12.98 -4.97
C ASP A 91 -0.08 12.90 -4.67
N ASP A 92 -0.71 14.07 -4.42
CA ASP A 92 -2.15 14.13 -4.23
C ASP A 92 -2.86 13.79 -5.53
N VAL A 93 -3.97 13.05 -5.42
CA VAL A 93 -4.81 12.70 -6.56
C VAL A 93 -6.25 12.96 -6.17
N TYR A 94 -6.97 13.73 -6.99
CA TYR A 94 -8.37 14.03 -6.78
C TYR A 94 -9.18 13.49 -7.96
N ASP A 95 -10.32 12.89 -7.65
CA ASP A 95 -11.24 12.35 -8.66
C ASP A 95 -10.54 11.35 -9.56
N GLY A 96 -9.66 10.55 -8.98
CA GLY A 96 -8.89 9.55 -9.71
C GLY A 96 -9.59 8.21 -9.79
N LYS A 97 -8.80 7.19 -10.14
CA LYS A 97 -9.29 5.82 -10.22
C LYS A 97 -9.73 5.34 -8.84
N PRO A 98 -10.93 4.75 -8.72
CA PRO A 98 -11.39 4.24 -7.42
C PRO A 98 -10.48 3.13 -6.90
N MET A 99 -10.07 3.24 -5.65
CA MET A 99 -9.24 2.25 -4.98
C MET A 99 -9.67 2.09 -3.53
N THR A 100 -9.27 0.97 -2.93
CA THR A 100 -9.57 0.66 -1.54
C THR A 100 -8.50 1.24 -0.62
N PRO A 101 -8.82 2.18 0.27
CA PRO A 101 -7.82 2.77 1.15
C PRO A 101 -7.39 1.75 2.21
N ILE A 102 -6.07 1.62 2.46
CA ILE A 102 -5.57 0.63 3.41
C ILE A 102 -4.57 1.20 4.42
N GLY A 103 -4.00 2.36 4.18
CA GLY A 103 -3.02 2.87 5.13
C GLY A 103 -2.33 4.14 4.70
N ARG A 104 -1.15 4.35 5.31
CA ARG A 104 -0.42 5.59 5.09
C ARG A 104 1.05 5.44 5.48
N THR A 105 1.90 6.24 4.88
CA THR A 105 3.29 6.39 5.29
C THR A 105 3.65 7.87 5.41
N ASN A 106 4.54 8.19 6.35
CA ASN A 106 5.09 9.53 6.49
C ASN A 106 6.48 9.64 5.86
N GLU A 107 6.92 8.61 5.15
CA GLU A 107 8.24 8.57 4.52
C GLU A 107 8.15 8.38 3.00
N ILE A 108 7.06 8.88 2.41
CA ILE A 108 6.79 8.64 0.98
C ILE A 108 7.88 9.20 0.07
N GLU A 109 8.61 10.21 0.51
CA GLU A 109 9.69 10.80 -0.29
C GLU A 109 10.77 9.78 -0.66
N LYS A 110 10.91 8.72 0.12
CA LYS A 110 11.90 7.67 -0.18
C LYS A 110 11.56 6.90 -1.45
N LEU A 111 10.31 6.95 -1.90
CA LEU A 111 9.90 6.34 -3.16
C LEU A 111 10.24 7.17 -4.39
N ASN A 112 10.68 8.41 -4.21
CA ASN A 112 11.03 9.26 -5.34
C ASN A 112 12.22 8.76 -6.15
N VAL A 113 13.00 7.83 -5.58
CA VAL A 113 14.22 7.32 -6.22
C VAL A 113 14.05 5.95 -6.86
N VAL A 114 12.83 5.40 -6.89
CA VAL A 114 12.63 4.06 -7.48
C VAL A 114 12.84 4.09 -8.99
N LYS A 115 13.33 2.97 -9.49
CA LYS A 115 13.61 2.76 -10.92
C LYS A 115 12.78 1.58 -11.42
N PRO A 116 12.51 1.50 -12.73
CA PRO A 116 11.68 0.42 -13.28
C PRO A 116 12.15 -1.00 -12.96
N SER A 117 13.46 -1.18 -12.72
CA SER A 117 14.02 -2.49 -12.42
C SER A 117 13.94 -2.86 -10.93
N ASP A 118 13.50 -1.94 -10.08
CA ASP A 118 13.49 -2.17 -8.65
C ASP A 118 12.38 -3.14 -8.25
N ILE A 119 12.58 -3.79 -7.09
CA ILE A 119 11.60 -4.70 -6.51
C ILE A 119 11.11 -4.09 -5.21
N LEU A 120 9.80 -4.03 -5.06
CA LEU A 120 9.17 -3.59 -3.82
C LEU A 120 8.72 -4.81 -3.03
N SER A 121 8.96 -4.78 -1.72
CA SER A 121 8.53 -5.85 -0.81
C SER A 121 7.86 -5.24 0.41
N LEU A 122 6.71 -5.76 0.76
CA LEU A 122 5.99 -5.34 1.96
C LEU A 122 6.11 -6.45 2.99
N THR A 123 6.63 -6.12 4.18
CA THR A 123 6.89 -7.10 5.21
C THR A 123 6.37 -6.60 6.56
N ARG A 124 6.22 -7.53 7.51
CA ARG A 124 5.91 -7.15 8.88
C ARG A 124 7.11 -6.43 9.51
N ASN A 125 6.80 -5.51 10.36
CA ASN A 125 7.83 -4.82 11.11
C ASN A 125 8.32 -5.72 12.27
#